data_21d6e0836a003de6bd6cf776ab1381c1
#
_entry.id   21d6e0836a003de6bd6cf776ab1381c1
#
_cell.length_a   1.000
_cell.length_b   1.000
_cell.length_c   1.000
_cell.angle_alpha   90.00
_cell.angle_beta   90.00
_cell.angle_gamma   90.00
#
_symmetry.space_group_name_H-M   'P 1'
#
loop_
_entity.id
_entity.type
_entity.pdbx_description
1 polymer ?
#
loop_
_entity_poly.entity_id
_entity_poly.type
_entity_poly.pdbx_seq_one_letter_code
_entity_poly.pdbx_strand_id
1 'polypeptide(L)'
;MNEPTTKSPLRFLPPIARILMGLVFFVFGLMGLILHPKAGGMPAGAQALIDAFTASGYMMPLVSGTEAVVGLLLLINCFVPLALALIAPVIVNIIAFHLFLMPAPGAFAPGIVVAVLEVYLAWSYRSAFAPMLGCKVKPG
;
A
#
# COMPACT_ATOMS: atom_id res chain seq x y z
N MET A 1 33.21 32.44 2.18
CA MET A 1 33.51 31.06 1.80
C MET A 1 32.20 30.25 1.93
N ASN A 2 31.61 29.90 0.80
CA ASN A 2 30.42 29.07 0.79
C ASN A 2 30.88 27.62 0.91
N GLU A 3 30.68 26.99 2.08
CA GLU A 3 30.87 25.56 2.21
C GLU A 3 29.89 24.82 1.26
N PRO A 4 30.37 23.89 0.45
CA PRO A 4 29.47 23.05 -0.34
C PRO A 4 28.68 22.17 0.64
N THR A 5 27.41 22.51 0.84
CA THR A 5 26.48 21.63 1.55
C THR A 5 26.39 20.32 0.77
N THR A 6 27.15 19.32 1.18
CA THR A 6 27.04 17.94 0.70
C THR A 6 25.63 17.47 1.00
N LYS A 7 24.75 17.59 0.01
CA LYS A 7 23.35 17.14 0.12
C LYS A 7 23.37 15.63 0.33
N SER A 8 23.04 15.19 1.54
CA SER A 8 23.00 13.79 1.92
C SER A 8 22.27 12.95 0.88
N PRO A 9 22.81 11.78 0.45
CA PRO A 9 22.14 10.87 -0.47
C PRO A 9 20.80 10.36 0.06
N LEU A 10 20.56 10.43 1.37
CA LEU A 10 19.33 10.02 2.05
C LEU A 10 18.07 10.79 1.57
N ARG A 11 18.24 11.97 0.98
CA ARG A 11 17.12 12.77 0.43
C ARG A 11 16.38 12.06 -0.72
N PHE A 12 17.03 11.11 -1.39
CA PHE A 12 16.43 10.36 -2.50
C PHE A 12 15.61 9.13 -2.03
N LEU A 13 15.75 8.73 -0.77
CA LEU A 13 15.06 7.57 -0.22
C LEU A 13 13.52 7.71 -0.24
N PRO A 14 12.91 8.84 0.21
CA PRO A 14 11.46 8.97 0.16
C PRO A 14 10.88 8.88 -1.27
N PRO A 15 11.41 9.59 -2.29
CA PRO A 15 10.90 9.44 -3.65
C PRO A 15 11.11 8.04 -4.22
N ILE A 16 12.21 7.36 -3.91
CA ILE A 16 12.44 5.97 -4.35
C ILE A 16 11.43 5.03 -3.70
N ALA A 17 11.26 5.09 -2.38
CA ALA A 17 10.29 4.27 -1.66
C ALA A 17 8.87 4.50 -2.18
N ARG A 18 8.51 5.75 -2.46
CA ARG A 18 7.21 6.13 -3.01
C ARG A 18 6.98 5.54 -4.41
N ILE A 19 7.98 5.62 -5.29
CA ILE A 19 7.88 5.05 -6.64
C ILE A 19 7.79 3.53 -6.58
N LEU A 20 8.59 2.87 -5.75
CA LEU A 20 8.53 1.41 -5.57
C LEU A 20 7.16 0.96 -5.09
N MET A 21 6.64 1.60 -4.04
CA MET A 21 5.31 1.30 -3.50
C MET A 21 4.21 1.60 -4.54
N GLY A 22 4.32 2.73 -5.24
CA GLY A 22 3.41 3.11 -6.31
C GLY A 22 3.37 2.09 -7.45
N LEU A 23 4.53 1.59 -7.89
CA LEU A 23 4.61 0.55 -8.92
C LEU A 23 3.96 -0.75 -8.46
N VAL A 24 4.25 -1.20 -7.23
CA VAL A 24 3.66 -2.42 -6.67
C VAL A 24 2.14 -2.34 -6.70
N PHE A 25 1.56 -1.31 -6.08
CA PHE A 25 0.10 -1.21 -6.00
C PHE A 25 -0.56 -0.90 -7.34
N PHE A 26 0.07 -0.12 -8.21
CA PHE A 26 -0.48 0.15 -9.53
C PHE A 26 -0.54 -1.11 -10.39
N VAL A 27 0.55 -1.87 -10.45
CA VAL A 27 0.61 -3.11 -11.26
C VAL A 27 -0.34 -4.16 -10.70
N PHE A 28 -0.30 -4.45 -9.40
CA PHE A 28 -1.19 -5.46 -8.79
C PHE A 28 -2.65 -5.04 -8.85
N GLY A 29 -2.97 -3.78 -8.62
CA GLY A 29 -4.31 -3.25 -8.75
C GLY A 29 -4.85 -3.37 -10.18
N LEU A 30 -4.07 -3.01 -11.20
CA LEU A 30 -4.47 -3.21 -12.59
C LEU A 30 -4.62 -4.68 -12.96
N MET A 31 -3.70 -5.53 -12.51
CA MET A 31 -3.82 -6.98 -12.73
C MET A 31 -5.10 -7.54 -12.11
N GLY A 32 -5.45 -7.14 -10.91
CA GLY A 32 -6.69 -7.55 -10.25
C GLY A 32 -7.95 -7.09 -10.97
N LEU A 33 -7.93 -5.88 -11.57
CA LEU A 33 -9.07 -5.33 -12.32
C LEU A 33 -9.23 -5.97 -13.70
N ILE A 34 -8.12 -6.21 -14.41
CA ILE A 34 -8.15 -6.61 -15.83
C ILE A 34 -8.11 -8.13 -15.99
N LEU A 35 -7.21 -8.80 -15.27
CA LEU A 35 -6.93 -10.22 -15.49
C LEU A 35 -7.78 -11.14 -14.63
N HIS A 36 -8.38 -10.62 -13.54
CA HIS A 36 -9.14 -11.41 -12.56
C HIS A 36 -8.44 -12.75 -12.26
N PRO A 37 -7.19 -12.73 -11.77
CA PRO A 37 -6.39 -13.92 -11.63
C PRO A 37 -7.14 -14.93 -10.74
N LYS A 38 -7.37 -16.12 -11.29
CA LYS A 38 -7.95 -17.21 -10.50
C LYS A 38 -6.89 -17.65 -9.50
N ALA A 39 -7.18 -17.48 -8.23
CA ALA A 39 -6.36 -18.00 -7.17
C ALA A 39 -6.39 -19.54 -7.23
N GLY A 40 -5.24 -20.16 -7.37
CA GLY A 40 -5.10 -21.62 -7.38
C GLY A 40 -3.84 -22.03 -6.63
N GLY A 41 -3.87 -23.19 -6.00
CA GLY A 41 -2.71 -23.72 -5.25
C GLY A 41 -2.45 -23.05 -3.91
N MET A 42 -3.40 -22.27 -3.38
CA MET A 42 -3.33 -21.70 -2.04
C MET A 42 -3.88 -22.67 -0.97
N PRO A 43 -3.48 -22.50 0.31
CA PRO A 43 -4.14 -23.19 1.43
C PRO A 43 -5.66 -22.96 1.43
N ALA A 44 -6.42 -23.92 1.90
CA ALA A 44 -7.89 -23.90 1.82
C ALA A 44 -8.54 -22.63 2.41
N GLY A 45 -8.00 -22.11 3.54
CA GLY A 45 -8.52 -20.89 4.15
C GLY A 45 -8.29 -19.64 3.29
N ALA A 46 -7.11 -19.55 2.66
CA ALA A 46 -6.77 -18.44 1.74
C ALA A 46 -7.66 -18.50 0.49
N GLN A 47 -7.82 -19.69 -0.08
CA GLN A 47 -8.67 -19.92 -1.24
C GLN A 47 -10.12 -19.53 -0.94
N ALA A 48 -10.68 -19.98 0.20
CA ALA A 48 -12.04 -19.66 0.59
C ALA A 48 -12.30 -18.15 0.73
N LEU A 49 -11.34 -17.40 1.26
CA LEU A 49 -11.47 -15.94 1.36
C LEU A 49 -11.47 -15.26 -0.01
N ILE A 50 -10.57 -15.65 -0.90
CA ILE A 50 -10.50 -15.10 -2.27
C ILE A 50 -11.77 -15.47 -3.07
N ASP A 51 -12.25 -16.69 -2.92
CA ASP A 51 -13.50 -17.15 -3.56
C ASP A 51 -14.70 -16.33 -3.06
N ALA A 52 -14.77 -16.05 -1.74
CA ALA A 52 -15.81 -15.21 -1.16
C ALA A 52 -15.73 -13.75 -1.68
N PHE A 53 -14.55 -13.18 -1.80
CA PHE A 53 -14.37 -11.84 -2.38
C PHE A 53 -14.81 -11.81 -3.84
N THR A 54 -14.45 -12.84 -4.60
CA THR A 54 -14.84 -12.95 -6.01
C THR A 54 -16.34 -13.14 -6.15
N ALA A 55 -16.93 -14.03 -5.34
CA ALA A 55 -18.38 -14.30 -5.35
C ALA A 55 -19.23 -13.08 -4.95
N SER A 56 -18.67 -12.17 -4.13
CA SER A 56 -19.34 -10.92 -3.76
C SER A 56 -19.63 -10.01 -4.95
N GLY A 57 -18.89 -10.15 -6.05
CA GLY A 57 -18.97 -9.35 -7.27
C GLY A 57 -18.42 -7.92 -7.15
N TYR A 58 -18.18 -7.39 -5.95
CA TYR A 58 -17.69 -6.02 -5.74
C TYR A 58 -16.38 -5.91 -4.97
N MET A 59 -16.07 -6.87 -4.10
CA MET A 59 -14.91 -6.77 -3.21
C MET A 59 -13.58 -6.76 -3.96
N MET A 60 -13.41 -7.67 -4.92
CA MET A 60 -12.18 -7.69 -5.72
C MET A 60 -12.00 -6.40 -6.53
N PRO A 61 -13.00 -5.92 -7.30
CA PRO A 61 -12.89 -4.62 -7.96
C PRO A 61 -12.64 -3.45 -7.01
N LEU A 62 -13.23 -3.46 -5.82
CA LEU A 62 -13.04 -2.40 -4.83
C LEU A 62 -11.60 -2.36 -4.32
N VAL A 63 -11.05 -3.51 -3.90
CA VAL A 63 -9.67 -3.60 -3.42
C VAL A 63 -8.69 -3.26 -4.53
N SER A 64 -8.80 -3.92 -5.67
CA SER A 64 -7.90 -3.73 -6.80
C SER A 64 -8.01 -2.30 -7.39
N GLY A 65 -9.20 -1.72 -7.40
CA GLY A 65 -9.42 -0.33 -7.79
C GLY A 65 -8.75 0.65 -6.84
N THR A 66 -8.86 0.42 -5.53
CA THR A 66 -8.16 1.22 -4.51
C THR A 66 -6.64 1.12 -4.69
N GLU A 67 -6.12 -0.09 -4.87
CA GLU A 67 -4.69 -0.31 -5.13
C GLU A 67 -4.21 0.42 -6.38
N ALA A 68 -4.94 0.31 -7.49
CA ALA A 68 -4.58 0.97 -8.75
C ALA A 68 -4.59 2.51 -8.62
N VAL A 69 -5.62 3.07 -7.98
CA VAL A 69 -5.73 4.53 -7.76
C VAL A 69 -4.61 5.02 -6.85
N VAL A 70 -4.39 4.36 -5.71
CA VAL A 70 -3.33 4.71 -4.78
C VAL A 70 -1.96 4.59 -5.45
N GLY A 71 -1.70 3.50 -6.16
CA GLY A 71 -0.48 3.31 -6.91
C GLY A 71 -0.22 4.44 -7.90
N LEU A 72 -1.23 4.85 -8.66
CA LEU A 72 -1.14 5.99 -9.58
C LEU A 72 -0.83 7.30 -8.85
N LEU A 73 -1.54 7.60 -7.75
CA LEU A 73 -1.31 8.83 -6.97
C LEU A 73 0.12 8.90 -6.42
N LEU A 74 0.64 7.78 -5.95
CA LEU A 74 2.02 7.68 -5.48
C LEU A 74 3.03 7.90 -6.62
N LEU A 75 2.78 7.33 -7.81
CA LEU A 75 3.67 7.48 -8.97
C LEU A 75 3.74 8.92 -9.45
N ILE A 76 2.59 9.59 -9.59
CA ILE A 76 2.54 10.99 -10.05
C ILE A 76 2.84 12.02 -8.94
N ASN A 77 3.14 11.55 -7.72
CA ASN A 77 3.43 12.41 -6.56
C ASN A 77 2.28 13.36 -6.21
N CYS A 78 1.04 12.89 -6.31
CA CYS A 78 -0.15 13.68 -6.05
C CYS A 78 -0.92 13.08 -4.88
N PHE A 79 -1.41 13.92 -3.96
CA PHE A 79 -2.18 13.48 -2.78
C PHE A 79 -1.51 12.35 -1.96
N VAL A 80 -0.18 12.35 -1.85
CA VAL A 80 0.58 11.26 -1.23
C VAL A 80 0.07 10.91 0.17
N PRO A 81 -0.18 11.85 1.10
CA PRO A 81 -0.71 11.49 2.43
C PRO A 81 -2.08 10.83 2.38
N LEU A 82 -2.94 11.27 1.48
CA LEU A 82 -4.26 10.65 1.27
C LEU A 82 -4.12 9.23 0.71
N ALA A 83 -3.24 9.04 -0.26
CA ALA A 83 -2.96 7.74 -0.85
C ALA A 83 -2.47 6.73 0.21
N LEU A 84 -1.53 7.15 1.07
CA LEU A 84 -1.04 6.34 2.19
C LEU A 84 -2.16 6.01 3.19
N ALA A 85 -2.99 6.98 3.55
CA ALA A 85 -4.12 6.74 4.45
C ALA A 85 -5.14 5.74 3.87
N LEU A 86 -5.39 5.79 2.56
CA LEU A 86 -6.32 4.90 1.88
C LEU A 86 -5.79 3.47 1.76
N ILE A 87 -4.50 3.29 1.54
CA ILE A 87 -3.91 1.96 1.36
C ILE A 87 -3.61 1.26 2.68
N ALA A 88 -3.48 1.98 3.78
CA ALA A 88 -3.13 1.41 5.08
C ALA A 88 -4.04 0.24 5.51
N PRO A 89 -5.38 0.32 5.42
CA PRO A 89 -6.26 -0.82 5.74
C PRO A 89 -6.03 -2.03 4.82
N VAL A 90 -5.71 -1.79 3.55
CA VAL A 90 -5.41 -2.87 2.59
C VAL A 90 -4.11 -3.57 2.99
N ILE A 91 -3.08 -2.82 3.36
CA ILE A 91 -1.80 -3.38 3.83
C ILE A 91 -1.99 -4.20 5.12
N VAL A 92 -2.79 -3.71 6.07
CA VAL A 92 -3.13 -4.48 7.28
C VAL A 92 -3.79 -5.80 6.90
N ASN A 93 -4.72 -5.81 5.95
CA ASN A 93 -5.36 -7.02 5.47
C ASN A 93 -4.36 -7.94 4.73
N ILE A 94 -3.45 -7.41 3.94
CA ILE A 94 -2.38 -8.19 3.28
C ILE A 94 -1.51 -8.89 4.33
N ILE A 95 -1.10 -8.19 5.39
CA ILE A 95 -0.32 -8.78 6.49
C ILE A 95 -1.12 -9.90 7.17
N ALA A 96 -2.37 -9.62 7.54
CA ALA A 96 -3.24 -10.59 8.20
C ALA A 96 -3.47 -11.83 7.32
N PHE A 97 -3.72 -11.64 6.03
CA PHE A 97 -3.87 -12.72 5.06
C PHE A 97 -2.65 -13.65 5.04
N HIS A 98 -1.45 -13.07 4.93
CA HIS A 98 -0.23 -13.87 4.93
C HIS A 98 0.05 -14.52 6.28
N LEU A 99 -0.20 -13.81 7.37
CA LEU A 99 0.07 -14.32 8.72
C LEU A 99 -0.85 -15.48 9.12
N PHE A 100 -2.13 -15.38 8.80
CA PHE A 100 -3.13 -16.35 9.27
C PHE A 100 -3.52 -17.40 8.23
N LEU A 101 -3.43 -17.08 6.95
CA LEU A 101 -3.94 -17.94 5.88
C LEU A 101 -2.84 -18.50 4.97
N MET A 102 -1.63 -17.95 5.00
CA MET A 102 -0.49 -18.38 4.19
C MET A 102 0.72 -18.73 5.09
N PRO A 103 0.67 -19.80 5.89
CA PRO A 103 1.70 -20.09 6.90
C PRO A 103 3.03 -20.62 6.33
N ALA A 104 3.23 -20.60 5.02
CA ALA A 104 4.45 -21.08 4.40
C ALA A 104 5.65 -20.16 4.72
N PRO A 105 6.87 -20.71 4.93
CA PRO A 105 8.08 -19.91 5.11
C PRO A 105 8.30 -18.97 3.91
N GLY A 106 8.52 -17.67 4.20
CA GLY A 106 8.73 -16.65 3.18
C GLY A 106 7.46 -16.04 2.57
N ALA A 107 6.28 -16.59 2.83
CA ALA A 107 5.02 -16.02 2.35
C ALA A 107 4.73 -14.61 2.89
N PHE A 108 5.31 -14.25 4.04
CA PHE A 108 5.16 -12.92 4.64
C PHE A 108 5.97 -11.82 3.94
N ALA A 109 6.98 -12.18 3.15
CA ALA A 109 7.95 -11.22 2.63
C ALA A 109 7.29 -10.06 1.86
N PRO A 110 6.32 -10.29 0.95
CA PRO A 110 5.65 -9.20 0.25
C PRO A 110 4.88 -8.27 1.18
N GLY A 111 4.16 -8.84 2.16
CA GLY A 111 3.39 -8.07 3.14
C GLY A 111 4.29 -7.21 4.03
N ILE A 112 5.43 -7.75 4.49
CA ILE A 112 6.40 -7.01 5.30
C ILE A 112 7.02 -5.87 4.50
N VAL A 113 7.40 -6.11 3.25
CA VAL A 113 8.00 -5.07 2.39
C VAL A 113 7.07 -3.88 2.22
N VAL A 114 5.80 -4.11 1.85
CA VAL A 114 4.84 -3.01 1.68
C VAL A 114 4.53 -2.32 3.01
N ALA A 115 4.48 -3.05 4.12
CA ALA A 115 4.28 -2.47 5.45
C ALA A 115 5.44 -1.57 5.88
N VAL A 116 6.68 -1.98 5.65
CA VAL A 116 7.88 -1.19 5.94
C VAL A 116 7.90 0.08 5.07
N LEU A 117 7.59 -0.04 3.79
CA LEU A 117 7.49 1.11 2.89
C LEU A 117 6.40 2.08 3.34
N GLU A 118 5.23 1.57 3.74
CA GLU A 118 4.12 2.39 4.26
C GLU A 118 4.53 3.16 5.51
N VAL A 119 5.06 2.49 6.53
CA VAL A 119 5.50 3.13 7.78
C VAL A 119 6.58 4.16 7.50
N TYR A 120 7.54 3.83 6.64
CA TYR A 120 8.62 4.76 6.27
C TYR A 120 8.08 6.00 5.56
N LEU A 121 7.17 5.84 4.60
CA LEU A 121 6.56 6.95 3.88
C LEU A 121 5.65 7.77 4.78
N ALA A 122 4.81 7.14 5.60
CA ALA A 122 3.97 7.84 6.59
C ALA A 122 4.83 8.69 7.53
N TRP A 123 5.96 8.16 7.99
CA TRP A 123 6.92 8.92 8.79
C TRP A 123 7.55 10.07 8.01
N SER A 124 7.93 9.84 6.75
CA SER A 124 8.53 10.86 5.88
C SER A 124 7.56 12.03 5.61
N TYR A 125 6.26 11.73 5.50
CA TYR A 125 5.20 12.71 5.27
C TYR A 125 4.43 13.10 6.55
N ARG A 126 4.95 12.79 7.75
CA ARG A 126 4.25 12.98 9.04
C ARG A 126 3.72 14.39 9.28
N SER A 127 4.39 15.41 8.78
CA SER A 127 3.93 16.79 8.90
C SER A 127 2.60 17.06 8.19
N ALA A 128 2.33 16.33 7.10
CA ALA A 128 1.07 16.43 6.37
C ALA A 128 -0.07 15.69 7.10
N PHE A 129 0.25 14.68 7.92
CA PHE A 129 -0.73 13.98 8.75
C PHE A 129 -1.06 14.71 10.06
N ALA A 130 -0.17 15.58 10.55
CA ALA A 130 -0.34 16.26 11.83
C ALA A 130 -1.69 16.99 11.98
N PRO A 131 -2.20 17.72 10.96
CA PRO A 131 -3.53 18.34 11.05
C PRO A 131 -4.69 17.34 11.17
N MET A 132 -4.54 16.14 10.59
CA MET A 132 -5.57 15.09 10.62
C MET A 132 -5.65 14.38 11.98
N LEU A 133 -4.57 14.43 12.75
CA LEU A 133 -4.46 13.82 14.08
C LEU A 133 -4.95 14.73 15.20
N GLY A 134 -5.41 15.92 14.86
CA GLY A 134 -5.97 16.89 15.83
C GLY A 134 -7.24 16.35 16.48
N CYS A 135 -7.22 16.21 17.81
CA CYS A 135 -8.35 15.67 18.58
C CYS A 135 -9.60 16.57 18.55
N LYS A 136 -9.43 17.87 18.29
CA LYS A 136 -10.49 18.88 18.22
C LYS A 136 -10.27 19.75 16.99
N VAL A 137 -10.98 19.43 15.92
CA VAL A 137 -10.98 20.23 14.69
C VAL A 137 -12.32 20.95 14.59
N LYS A 138 -12.29 22.25 14.35
CA LYS A 138 -13.51 23.03 14.08
C LYS A 138 -13.80 22.95 12.58
N PRO A 139 -15.08 22.78 12.20
CA PRO A 139 -15.47 22.94 10.80
C PRO A 139 -15.19 24.39 10.36
N GLY A 140 -14.75 24.52 9.12
CA GLY A 140 -14.49 25.83 8.50
C GLY A 140 -15.76 26.60 8.19
#